data_77828ce5c44c5303ceaaa9f4c6a3774b
#
_entry.id   77828ce5c44c5303ceaaa9f4c6a3774b
#
_cell.length_a   1.000
_cell.length_b   1.000
_cell.length_c   1.000
_cell.angle_alpha   90.00
_cell.angle_beta   90.00
_cell.angle_gamma   90.00
#
_symmetry.space_group_name_H-M   'P 1'
#
loop_
_entity.id
_entity.type
_entity.pdbx_description
1 polymer ?
#
loop_
_entity_poly.entity_id
_entity_poly.type
_entity_poly.pdbx_seq_one_letter_code
_entity_poly.pdbx_strand_id
1 'polypeptide(L)'
;MDRGQLAEIQPGSVLFSCFEIVRKLGVGSFGAVFEAIDKGSGQRVAVKLELKKYGRYGKKEAILKEAKVIEAMQGVHHFLEYYGCGKQYDCHYIVMELADASVAKLLQRSEMGKFSLSTSAYFAYNFVEALKELHKAGFMHRDVKPANFVVKRIGTILKVYLTDFGTAKRIENYRETVKLQSKVPFVGSTNYSSPNVHMGKPYGPVDDLFSVFYSFLKISTGTLPWCGRFKSIVAIQKFCISPTELIGCKPETVYQIYEKLRSLTYDDELDYDWFIDKFKSLMISDLSPIEEIFESFTA
;
A
#
# COMPACT_ATOMS: atom_id res chain seq x y z
N MET A 1 -10.38 -24.11 6.39
CA MET A 1 -9.56 -23.32 7.33
C MET A 1 -10.34 -22.12 7.84
N ASP A 2 -10.29 -21.86 9.13
CA ASP A 2 -10.82 -20.65 9.76
C ASP A 2 -9.68 -19.76 10.29
N ARG A 3 -10.00 -18.62 10.95
CA ARG A 3 -8.97 -17.72 11.50
C ARG A 3 -8.10 -18.36 12.59
N GLY A 4 -8.65 -19.33 13.34
CA GLY A 4 -7.89 -20.09 14.34
C GLY A 4 -6.86 -20.96 13.67
N GLN A 5 -7.23 -21.66 12.61
CA GLN A 5 -6.33 -22.52 11.84
C GLN A 5 -5.19 -21.75 11.13
N LEU A 6 -5.43 -20.49 10.68
CA LEU A 6 -4.33 -19.64 10.18
C LEU A 6 -3.34 -19.22 11.29
N ALA A 7 -3.82 -19.12 12.53
CA ALA A 7 -2.95 -18.85 13.69
C ALA A 7 -2.06 -20.04 14.04
N GLU A 8 -2.52 -21.25 13.74
CA GLU A 8 -1.84 -22.52 14.01
C GLU A 8 -0.75 -22.87 12.99
N ILE A 9 -0.68 -22.17 11.84
CA ILE A 9 0.40 -22.38 10.86
C ILE A 9 1.73 -21.93 11.47
N GLN A 10 2.61 -22.89 11.72
CA GLN A 10 3.92 -22.71 12.34
C GLN A 10 5.05 -22.87 11.32
N PRO A 11 6.26 -22.38 11.61
CA PRO A 11 7.44 -22.73 10.83
C PRO A 11 7.61 -24.26 10.69
N GLY A 12 7.99 -24.73 9.50
CA GLY A 12 8.06 -26.14 9.14
C GLY A 12 6.73 -26.76 8.66
N SER A 13 5.58 -26.08 8.82
CA SER A 13 4.32 -26.53 8.23
C SER A 13 4.42 -26.53 6.71
N VAL A 14 3.88 -27.57 6.05
CA VAL A 14 3.83 -27.65 4.58
C VAL A 14 2.42 -27.33 4.11
N LEU A 15 2.27 -26.24 3.37
CA LEU A 15 1.00 -25.84 2.75
C LEU A 15 0.94 -26.34 1.30
N PHE A 16 -0.24 -26.85 0.93
CA PHE A 16 -0.56 -27.26 -0.44
C PHE A 16 0.43 -28.30 -1.00
N SER A 17 1.08 -29.09 -0.12
CA SER A 17 2.12 -30.08 -0.42
C SER A 17 3.40 -29.54 -1.06
N CYS A 18 3.49 -28.24 -1.32
CA CYS A 18 4.60 -27.60 -2.04
C CYS A 18 5.26 -26.44 -1.31
N PHE A 19 4.65 -25.80 -0.34
CA PHE A 19 5.22 -24.62 0.32
C PHE A 19 5.54 -24.91 1.78
N GLU A 20 6.82 -25.00 2.11
CA GLU A 20 7.28 -25.15 3.50
C GLU A 20 7.40 -23.77 4.15
N ILE A 21 6.62 -23.54 5.19
CA ILE A 21 6.54 -22.25 5.87
C ILE A 21 7.82 -21.97 6.68
N VAL A 22 8.42 -20.83 6.41
CA VAL A 22 9.58 -20.34 7.15
C VAL A 22 9.12 -19.44 8.32
N ARG A 23 8.25 -18.46 8.04
CA ARG A 23 7.70 -17.56 9.06
C ARG A 23 6.47 -16.81 8.54
N LYS A 24 5.70 -16.28 9.47
CA LYS A 24 4.60 -15.38 9.16
C LYS A 24 5.13 -13.95 8.93
N LEU A 25 4.80 -13.36 7.78
CA LEU A 25 5.17 -11.99 7.43
C LEU A 25 4.18 -10.96 7.94
N GLY A 26 2.87 -11.28 7.91
CA GLY A 26 1.82 -10.40 8.37
C GLY A 26 0.44 -11.04 8.36
N VAL A 27 -0.49 -10.37 9.05
CA VAL A 27 -1.91 -10.75 9.09
C VAL A 27 -2.73 -9.55 8.61
N GLY A 28 -3.58 -9.76 7.62
CA GLY A 28 -4.50 -8.75 7.11
C GLY A 28 -5.97 -9.03 7.46
N SER A 29 -6.85 -8.16 6.99
CA SER A 29 -8.30 -8.28 7.22
C SER A 29 -8.90 -9.55 6.61
N PHE A 30 -8.27 -10.11 5.59
CA PHE A 30 -8.79 -11.20 4.77
C PHE A 30 -7.99 -12.49 4.89
N GLY A 31 -6.79 -12.45 5.47
CA GLY A 31 -5.92 -13.61 5.55
C GLY A 31 -4.55 -13.31 6.13
N ALA A 32 -3.55 -14.09 5.77
CA ALA A 32 -2.18 -13.93 6.22
C ALA A 32 -1.19 -14.10 5.07
N VAL A 33 -0.01 -13.51 5.21
CA VAL A 33 1.12 -13.67 4.28
C VAL A 33 2.24 -14.38 5.01
N PHE A 34 2.82 -15.37 4.37
CA PHE A 34 3.90 -16.19 4.88
C PHE A 34 5.10 -16.14 3.93
N GLU A 35 6.26 -16.17 4.50
CA GLU A 35 7.46 -16.56 3.80
C GLU A 35 7.54 -18.09 3.77
N ALA A 36 7.77 -18.66 2.59
CA ALA A 36 7.86 -20.10 2.39
C ALA A 36 8.99 -20.48 1.44
N ILE A 37 9.41 -21.73 1.49
CA ILE A 37 10.26 -22.36 0.50
C ILE A 37 9.36 -23.17 -0.43
N ASP A 38 9.41 -22.88 -1.72
CA ASP A 38 8.82 -23.73 -2.73
C ASP A 38 9.65 -25.02 -2.87
N LYS A 39 9.09 -26.14 -2.51
CA LYS A 39 9.80 -27.44 -2.50
C LYS A 39 10.19 -27.93 -3.90
N GLY A 40 9.52 -27.42 -4.93
CA GLY A 40 9.82 -27.78 -6.32
C GLY A 40 11.07 -27.08 -6.85
N SER A 41 11.20 -25.78 -6.58
CA SER A 41 12.32 -24.94 -7.06
C SER A 41 13.39 -24.67 -6.01
N GLY A 42 13.10 -24.86 -4.72
CA GLY A 42 13.95 -24.45 -3.61
C GLY A 42 13.94 -22.94 -3.36
N GLN A 43 13.14 -22.16 -4.11
CA GLN A 43 13.11 -20.71 -4.03
C GLN A 43 12.31 -20.24 -2.80
N ARG A 44 12.78 -19.15 -2.17
CA ARG A 44 12.00 -18.44 -1.15
C ARG A 44 10.95 -17.56 -1.81
N VAL A 45 9.69 -17.69 -1.38
CA VAL A 45 8.54 -17.00 -1.95
C VAL A 45 7.66 -16.40 -0.86
N ALA A 46 6.83 -15.44 -1.22
CA ALA A 46 5.74 -14.97 -0.39
C ALA A 46 4.44 -15.69 -0.78
N VAL A 47 3.77 -16.31 0.19
CA VAL A 47 2.48 -16.99 0.00
C VAL A 47 1.42 -16.23 0.77
N LYS A 48 0.51 -15.55 0.04
CA LYS A 48 -0.67 -14.88 0.62
C LYS A 48 -1.83 -15.85 0.63
N LEU A 49 -2.39 -16.09 1.81
CA LEU A 49 -3.55 -16.95 2.02
C LEU A 49 -4.80 -16.11 2.29
N GLU A 50 -5.92 -16.44 1.66
CA GLU A 50 -7.23 -15.89 1.96
C GLU A 50 -8.19 -17.02 2.33
N LEU A 51 -8.86 -16.87 3.48
CA LEU A 51 -9.89 -17.80 3.92
C LEU A 51 -11.22 -17.46 3.27
N LYS A 52 -11.92 -18.47 2.81
CA LYS A 52 -13.33 -18.33 2.44
C LYS A 52 -14.15 -17.92 3.67
N LYS A 53 -14.64 -16.69 3.67
CA LYS A 53 -15.65 -16.30 4.66
C LYS A 53 -16.97 -16.94 4.31
N TYR A 54 -17.43 -17.88 5.13
CA TYR A 54 -18.83 -18.24 5.22
C TYR A 54 -19.59 -17.02 5.78
N GLY A 55 -20.27 -16.26 4.96
CA GLY A 55 -21.04 -15.10 5.39
C GLY A 55 -22.07 -14.68 4.33
N ARG A 56 -23.26 -14.21 4.78
CA ARG A 56 -24.47 -13.88 4.00
C ARG A 56 -24.27 -12.96 2.77
N TYR A 57 -23.11 -12.36 2.60
CA TYR A 57 -22.75 -11.55 1.43
C TYR A 57 -21.40 -12.02 0.91
N GLY A 58 -21.41 -13.20 0.28
CA GLY A 58 -20.22 -13.85 -0.26
C GLY A 58 -19.39 -12.92 -1.15
N LYS A 59 -18.34 -12.32 -0.62
CA LYS A 59 -17.23 -11.84 -1.44
C LYS A 59 -16.42 -13.06 -1.87
N LYS A 60 -17.03 -13.91 -2.69
CA LYS A 60 -16.31 -14.90 -3.49
C LYS A 60 -15.34 -14.12 -4.35
N GLU A 61 -14.05 -14.47 -4.33
CA GLU A 61 -13.07 -14.06 -5.34
C GLU A 61 -12.28 -12.75 -5.09
N ALA A 62 -12.12 -12.26 -3.84
CA ALA A 62 -11.26 -11.07 -3.64
C ALA A 62 -9.82 -11.36 -4.07
N ILE A 63 -9.27 -12.51 -3.69
CA ILE A 63 -7.91 -12.92 -4.07
C ILE A 63 -7.76 -13.19 -5.58
N LEU A 64 -8.80 -13.69 -6.26
CA LEU A 64 -8.75 -13.88 -7.72
C LEU A 64 -8.77 -12.53 -8.46
N LYS A 65 -9.46 -11.51 -7.91
CA LYS A 65 -9.41 -10.14 -8.45
C LYS A 65 -8.04 -9.53 -8.21
N GLU A 66 -7.47 -9.74 -7.04
CA GLU A 66 -6.12 -9.33 -6.72
C GLU A 66 -5.09 -9.98 -7.66
N ALA A 67 -5.17 -11.30 -7.86
CA ALA A 67 -4.32 -12.03 -8.79
C ALA A 67 -4.38 -11.46 -10.22
N LYS A 68 -5.57 -11.11 -10.71
CA LYS A 68 -5.73 -10.48 -12.04
C LYS A 68 -5.05 -9.11 -12.13
N VAL A 69 -5.07 -8.31 -11.08
CA VAL A 69 -4.34 -7.03 -11.06
C VAL A 69 -2.84 -7.27 -11.07
N ILE A 70 -2.35 -8.19 -10.23
CA ILE A 70 -0.92 -8.55 -10.18
C ILE A 70 -0.47 -9.08 -11.54
N GLU A 71 -1.25 -9.95 -12.17
CA GLU A 71 -0.96 -10.51 -13.49
C GLU A 71 -0.91 -9.42 -14.58
N ALA A 72 -1.83 -8.46 -14.55
CA ALA A 72 -1.84 -7.33 -15.48
C ALA A 72 -0.63 -6.41 -15.33
N MET A 73 0.01 -6.41 -14.16
CA MET A 73 1.17 -5.57 -13.83
C MET A 73 2.50 -6.32 -13.98
N GLN A 74 2.51 -7.54 -14.53
CA GLN A 74 3.76 -8.28 -14.71
C GLN A 74 4.70 -7.62 -15.71
N GLY A 75 6.00 -7.60 -15.38
CA GLY A 75 7.03 -6.92 -16.15
C GLY A 75 7.04 -5.39 -16.01
N VAL A 76 6.11 -4.81 -15.26
CA VAL A 76 6.08 -3.38 -14.97
C VAL A 76 6.92 -3.09 -13.73
N HIS A 77 7.71 -2.01 -13.78
CA HIS A 77 8.49 -1.56 -12.62
C HIS A 77 7.57 -1.30 -11.40
N HIS A 78 8.06 -1.49 -10.18
CA HIS A 78 7.32 -1.36 -8.92
C HIS A 78 6.27 -2.45 -8.64
N PHE A 79 6.27 -3.58 -9.34
CA PHE A 79 5.41 -4.72 -9.05
C PHE A 79 6.23 -5.99 -8.90
N LEU A 80 5.92 -6.79 -7.88
CA LEU A 80 6.60 -8.05 -7.60
C LEU A 80 6.27 -9.10 -8.68
N GLU A 81 7.19 -10.01 -8.93
CA GLU A 81 6.94 -11.16 -9.80
C GLU A 81 5.81 -12.02 -9.24
N TYR A 82 4.91 -12.43 -10.11
CA TYR A 82 3.79 -13.30 -9.81
C TYR A 82 4.11 -14.71 -10.28
N TYR A 83 4.09 -15.68 -9.36
CA TYR A 83 4.39 -17.08 -9.66
C TYR A 83 3.14 -17.93 -9.82
N GLY A 84 1.98 -17.42 -9.41
CA GLY A 84 0.72 -18.11 -9.61
C GLY A 84 -0.27 -17.93 -8.47
N CYS A 85 -1.47 -18.46 -8.67
CA CYS A 85 -2.49 -18.58 -7.63
C CYS A 85 -3.13 -19.95 -7.68
N GLY A 86 -3.75 -20.34 -6.59
CA GLY A 86 -4.44 -21.60 -6.50
C GLY A 86 -5.51 -21.62 -5.45
N LYS A 87 -6.18 -22.78 -5.39
CA LYS A 87 -7.20 -23.06 -4.40
C LYS A 87 -7.02 -24.47 -3.89
N GLN A 88 -7.00 -24.62 -2.57
CA GLN A 88 -7.07 -25.93 -1.94
C GLN A 88 -8.03 -25.88 -0.74
N TYR A 89 -8.99 -26.80 -0.67
CA TYR A 89 -10.08 -26.77 0.29
C TYR A 89 -10.83 -25.42 0.25
N ASP A 90 -11.01 -24.79 1.40
CA ASP A 90 -11.65 -23.49 1.54
C ASP A 90 -10.65 -22.31 1.62
N CYS A 91 -9.43 -22.52 1.15
CA CYS A 91 -8.39 -21.51 1.12
C CYS A 91 -7.97 -21.21 -0.31
N HIS A 92 -7.85 -19.93 -0.65
CA HIS A 92 -7.22 -19.45 -1.86
C HIS A 92 -5.85 -18.91 -1.51
N TYR A 93 -4.89 -19.00 -2.45
CA TYR A 93 -3.57 -18.47 -2.25
C TYR A 93 -3.01 -17.82 -3.51
N ILE A 94 -2.10 -16.86 -3.29
CA ILE A 94 -1.26 -16.23 -4.31
C ILE A 94 0.19 -16.48 -3.91
N VAL A 95 1.02 -16.82 -4.88
CA VAL A 95 2.47 -16.97 -4.72
C VAL A 95 3.15 -15.88 -5.53
N MET A 96 4.06 -15.17 -4.88
CA MET A 96 4.77 -14.04 -5.49
C MET A 96 6.21 -13.94 -4.97
N GLU A 97 6.99 -13.11 -5.60
CA GLU A 97 8.34 -12.77 -5.18
C GLU A 97 8.36 -12.31 -3.72
N LEU A 98 9.36 -12.78 -2.97
CA LEU A 98 9.56 -12.36 -1.59
C LEU A 98 10.32 -11.04 -1.54
N ALA A 99 9.75 -10.05 -0.88
CA ALA A 99 10.40 -8.80 -0.52
C ALA A 99 10.98 -8.85 0.92
N ASP A 100 11.91 -7.95 1.23
CA ASP A 100 12.63 -7.98 2.51
C ASP A 100 11.78 -7.42 3.66
N ALA A 101 11.15 -6.27 3.46
CA ALA A 101 10.32 -5.62 4.47
C ALA A 101 9.26 -4.69 3.86
N SER A 102 8.17 -4.41 4.60
CA SER A 102 7.30 -3.28 4.26
C SER A 102 7.89 -1.97 4.80
N VAL A 103 7.58 -0.85 4.12
CA VAL A 103 7.99 0.50 4.58
C VAL A 103 7.47 0.77 5.99
N ALA A 104 6.30 0.25 6.34
CA ALA A 104 5.78 0.36 7.70
C ALA A 104 6.66 -0.37 8.74
N LYS A 105 7.22 -1.55 8.40
CA LYS A 105 8.15 -2.27 9.27
C LYS A 105 9.48 -1.53 9.41
N LEU A 106 10.02 -0.99 8.32
CA LEU A 106 11.23 -0.18 8.37
C LEU A 106 11.03 1.05 9.26
N LEU A 107 9.87 1.72 9.12
CA LEU A 107 9.53 2.86 9.96
C LEU A 107 9.44 2.49 11.46
N GLN A 108 8.93 1.31 11.79
CA GLN A 108 8.89 0.82 13.18
C GLN A 108 10.29 0.53 13.75
N ARG A 109 11.25 0.19 12.91
CA ARG A 109 12.63 -0.12 13.29
C ARG A 109 13.54 1.11 13.26
N SER A 110 13.13 2.18 12.58
CA SER A 110 13.91 3.41 12.58
C SER A 110 13.98 4.00 14.00
N GLU A 111 15.13 4.55 14.36
CA GLU A 111 15.48 5.00 15.71
C GLU A 111 14.42 5.89 16.36
N MET A 112 13.83 6.80 15.59
CA MET A 112 12.81 7.75 16.06
C MET A 112 11.39 7.43 15.61
N GLY A 113 11.12 6.26 15.00
CA GLY A 113 9.83 5.94 14.38
C GLY A 113 9.48 6.84 13.20
N LYS A 114 10.48 7.49 12.58
CA LYS A 114 10.38 8.36 11.41
C LYS A 114 11.67 8.31 10.60
N PHE A 115 11.61 8.76 9.36
CA PHE A 115 12.75 8.96 8.50
C PHE A 115 12.99 10.45 8.23
N SER A 116 14.18 10.78 7.71
CA SER A 116 14.52 12.13 7.23
C SER A 116 13.53 12.59 6.16
N LEU A 117 13.49 13.90 5.90
CA LEU A 117 12.67 14.45 4.82
C LEU A 117 13.07 13.86 3.46
N SER A 118 14.37 13.70 3.23
CA SER A 118 14.95 13.14 2.00
C SER A 118 14.51 11.70 1.78
N THR A 119 14.63 10.83 2.80
CA THR A 119 14.19 9.43 2.74
C THR A 119 12.68 9.32 2.61
N SER A 120 11.92 10.18 3.28
CA SER A 120 10.46 10.21 3.14
C SER A 120 10.03 10.61 1.73
N ALA A 121 10.74 11.56 1.11
CA ALA A 121 10.51 11.99 -0.26
C ALA A 121 10.92 10.89 -1.26
N TYR A 122 12.00 10.16 -0.99
CA TYR A 122 12.41 8.98 -1.75
C TYR A 122 11.28 7.94 -1.83
N PHE A 123 10.68 7.59 -0.70
CA PHE A 123 9.52 6.69 -0.71
C PHE A 123 8.33 7.30 -1.46
N ALA A 124 8.02 8.58 -1.22
CA ALA A 124 6.84 9.21 -1.80
C ALA A 124 6.88 9.25 -3.33
N TYR A 125 8.03 9.61 -3.94
CA TYR A 125 8.12 9.61 -5.40
C TYR A 125 8.00 8.19 -5.98
N ASN A 126 8.62 7.17 -5.36
CA ASN A 126 8.46 5.78 -5.78
C ASN A 126 7.00 5.32 -5.66
N PHE A 127 6.26 5.79 -4.64
CA PHE A 127 4.84 5.49 -4.50
C PHE A 127 4.02 6.12 -5.63
N VAL A 128 4.34 7.36 -6.02
CA VAL A 128 3.69 8.02 -7.16
C VAL A 128 4.00 7.30 -8.46
N GLU A 129 5.27 6.90 -8.70
CA GLU A 129 5.66 6.13 -9.89
C GLU A 129 4.89 4.80 -9.99
N ALA A 130 4.78 4.06 -8.89
CA ALA A 130 3.99 2.82 -8.85
C ALA A 130 2.50 3.06 -9.17
N LEU A 131 1.92 4.13 -8.62
CA LEU A 131 0.52 4.47 -8.87
C LEU A 131 0.30 4.98 -10.30
N LYS A 132 1.22 5.74 -10.88
CA LYS A 132 1.19 6.15 -12.29
C LYS A 132 0.99 4.94 -13.20
N GLU A 133 1.80 3.90 -13.02
CA GLU A 133 1.69 2.68 -13.83
C GLU A 133 0.40 1.90 -13.54
N LEU A 134 -0.02 1.79 -12.27
CA LEU A 134 -1.27 1.13 -11.92
C LEU A 134 -2.49 1.84 -12.53
N HIS A 135 -2.54 3.17 -12.42
CA HIS A 135 -3.64 3.98 -12.96
C HIS A 135 -3.66 3.96 -14.49
N LYS A 136 -2.48 3.98 -15.15
CA LYS A 136 -2.34 3.80 -16.61
C LYS A 136 -2.87 2.44 -17.07
N ALA A 137 -2.71 1.39 -16.26
CA ALA A 137 -3.30 0.08 -16.51
C ALA A 137 -4.82 0.03 -16.23
N GLY A 138 -5.43 1.14 -15.82
CA GLY A 138 -6.86 1.30 -15.59
C GLY A 138 -7.34 0.85 -14.20
N PHE A 139 -6.46 0.78 -13.19
CA PHE A 139 -6.84 0.38 -11.84
C PHE A 139 -6.55 1.48 -10.82
N MET A 140 -7.42 1.63 -9.80
CA MET A 140 -7.16 2.36 -8.55
C MET A 140 -6.83 1.36 -7.46
N HIS A 141 -5.90 1.71 -6.57
CA HIS A 141 -5.51 0.86 -5.43
C HIS A 141 -6.50 0.90 -4.27
N ARG A 142 -6.89 2.10 -3.84
CA ARG A 142 -7.87 2.45 -2.80
C ARG A 142 -7.49 2.07 -1.35
N ASP A 143 -6.27 1.60 -1.13
CA ASP A 143 -5.70 1.40 0.23
C ASP A 143 -4.19 1.67 0.25
N VAL A 144 -3.78 2.78 -0.35
CA VAL A 144 -2.37 3.22 -0.35
C VAL A 144 -1.95 3.61 1.06
N LYS A 145 -0.84 2.99 1.53
CA LYS A 145 -0.25 3.22 2.86
C LYS A 145 1.15 2.60 2.95
N PRO A 146 2.00 2.99 3.93
CA PRO A 146 3.35 2.44 4.07
C PRO A 146 3.41 0.91 4.25
N ALA A 147 2.35 0.29 4.77
CA ALA A 147 2.28 -1.16 4.96
C ALA A 147 2.11 -1.94 3.64
N ASN A 148 1.57 -1.28 2.60
CA ASN A 148 1.31 -1.86 1.29
C ASN A 148 2.42 -1.55 0.27
N PHE A 149 3.49 -0.90 0.69
CA PHE A 149 4.74 -0.81 -0.06
C PHE A 149 5.80 -1.65 0.62
N VAL A 150 6.45 -2.48 -0.17
CA VAL A 150 7.55 -3.33 0.28
C VAL A 150 8.82 -2.97 -0.46
N VAL A 151 9.95 -3.26 0.17
CA VAL A 151 11.27 -2.99 -0.40
C VAL A 151 12.04 -4.28 -0.58
N LYS A 152 12.89 -4.30 -1.59
CA LYS A 152 13.85 -5.37 -1.84
C LYS A 152 15.22 -4.77 -2.10
N ARG A 153 16.21 -5.23 -1.35
CA ARG A 153 17.60 -4.86 -1.53
C ARG A 153 18.26 -5.79 -2.54
N ILE A 154 18.88 -5.22 -3.57
CA ILE A 154 19.62 -5.93 -4.59
C ILE A 154 21.02 -5.29 -4.66
N GLY A 155 21.98 -5.85 -3.93
CA GLY A 155 23.29 -5.24 -3.74
C GLY A 155 23.18 -3.88 -3.03
N THR A 156 23.56 -2.82 -3.71
CA THR A 156 23.46 -1.43 -3.26
C THR A 156 22.18 -0.74 -3.70
N ILE A 157 21.34 -1.40 -4.50
CA ILE A 157 20.08 -0.83 -5.03
C ILE A 157 18.92 -1.24 -4.12
N LEU A 158 18.07 -0.28 -3.81
CA LEU A 158 16.79 -0.51 -3.13
C LEU A 158 15.65 -0.34 -4.13
N LYS A 159 14.88 -1.39 -4.31
CA LYS A 159 13.65 -1.34 -5.12
C LYS A 159 12.42 -1.26 -4.22
N VAL A 160 11.46 -0.45 -4.62
CA VAL A 160 10.18 -0.25 -3.91
C VAL A 160 9.06 -0.83 -4.76
N TYR A 161 8.18 -1.63 -4.16
CA TYR A 161 7.09 -2.33 -4.83
C TYR A 161 5.76 -2.06 -4.14
N LEU A 162 4.71 -1.88 -4.92
CA LEU A 162 3.32 -1.78 -4.46
C LEU A 162 2.71 -3.19 -4.35
N THR A 163 1.98 -3.43 -3.28
CA THR A 163 1.37 -4.74 -2.96
C THR A 163 -0.04 -4.58 -2.40
N ASP A 164 -0.74 -5.71 -2.21
CA ASP A 164 -2.08 -5.82 -1.61
C ASP A 164 -3.19 -5.13 -2.43
N PHE A 165 -3.49 -5.71 -3.59
CA PHE A 165 -4.53 -5.22 -4.50
C PHE A 165 -5.94 -5.74 -4.14
N GLY A 166 -6.15 -6.24 -2.93
CA GLY A 166 -7.44 -6.77 -2.47
C GLY A 166 -8.60 -5.76 -2.46
N THR A 167 -8.25 -4.46 -2.46
CA THR A 167 -9.21 -3.35 -2.58
C THR A 167 -9.22 -2.69 -3.96
N ALA A 168 -8.32 -3.09 -4.85
CA ALA A 168 -8.19 -2.46 -6.17
C ALA A 168 -9.46 -2.59 -7.02
N LYS A 169 -9.69 -1.63 -7.90
CA LYS A 169 -10.86 -1.60 -8.79
C LYS A 169 -10.52 -0.94 -10.12
N ARG A 170 -11.12 -1.42 -11.21
CA ARG A 170 -11.02 -0.77 -12.52
C ARG A 170 -11.68 0.60 -12.50
N ILE A 171 -11.02 1.60 -13.06
CA ILE A 171 -11.48 3.00 -13.09
C ILE A 171 -12.79 3.12 -13.87
N GLU A 172 -12.86 2.56 -15.05
CA GLU A 172 -14.05 2.62 -15.93
C GLU A 172 -15.29 2.04 -15.26
N ASN A 173 -15.19 0.79 -14.76
CA ASN A 173 -16.32 0.12 -14.10
C ASN A 173 -16.77 0.84 -12.83
N TYR A 174 -15.86 1.56 -12.18
CA TYR A 174 -16.18 2.32 -10.99
C TYR A 174 -16.95 3.60 -11.32
N ARG A 175 -16.51 4.35 -12.33
CA ARG A 175 -17.18 5.56 -12.80
C ARG A 175 -18.63 5.30 -13.19
N GLU A 176 -18.91 4.22 -13.92
CA GLU A 176 -20.26 3.81 -14.27
C GLU A 176 -21.11 3.46 -13.05
N THR A 177 -20.55 2.69 -12.10
CA THR A 177 -21.26 2.27 -10.88
C THR A 177 -21.62 3.45 -9.98
N VAL A 178 -20.74 4.45 -9.89
CA VAL A 178 -20.88 5.58 -8.97
C VAL A 178 -21.89 6.63 -9.46
N LYS A 179 -22.07 6.79 -10.77
CA LYS A 179 -23.09 7.71 -11.35
C LYS A 179 -24.50 7.45 -10.82
N LEU A 180 -24.75 6.24 -10.32
CA LEU A 180 -26.07 5.80 -9.83
C LEU A 180 -26.20 5.82 -8.30
N GLN A 181 -25.16 6.24 -7.54
CA GLN A 181 -25.14 6.15 -6.08
C GLN A 181 -25.06 7.53 -5.45
N SER A 182 -25.98 7.83 -4.54
CA SER A 182 -25.97 9.05 -3.73
C SER A 182 -24.82 9.08 -2.71
N LYS A 183 -24.31 7.92 -2.31
CA LYS A 183 -23.18 7.77 -1.36
C LYS A 183 -22.41 6.50 -1.64
N VAL A 184 -21.07 6.61 -1.69
CA VAL A 184 -20.17 5.50 -1.92
C VAL A 184 -19.68 4.91 -0.58
N PRO A 185 -19.70 3.57 -0.38
CA PRO A 185 -19.15 2.96 0.82
C PRO A 185 -17.66 3.28 0.99
N PHE A 186 -17.26 3.55 2.23
CA PHE A 186 -15.86 3.77 2.57
C PHE A 186 -15.04 2.49 2.35
N VAL A 187 -13.94 2.64 1.63
CA VAL A 187 -12.93 1.60 1.41
C VAL A 187 -11.55 2.17 1.72
N GLY A 188 -10.66 1.35 2.25
CA GLY A 188 -9.29 1.73 2.58
C GLY A 188 -9.04 1.97 4.07
N SER A 189 -7.88 2.47 4.37
CA SER A 189 -7.39 2.72 5.74
C SER A 189 -7.73 4.14 6.19
N THR A 190 -8.42 4.26 7.33
CA THR A 190 -8.94 5.52 7.88
C THR A 190 -7.86 6.62 7.93
N ASN A 191 -6.63 6.28 8.35
CA ASN A 191 -5.58 7.28 8.50
C ASN A 191 -5.10 7.88 7.18
N TYR A 192 -5.18 7.13 6.07
CA TYR A 192 -4.59 7.52 4.78
C TYR A 192 -5.60 7.95 3.73
N SER A 193 -6.87 7.57 3.85
CA SER A 193 -7.92 7.93 2.89
C SER A 193 -8.14 9.45 2.82
N SER A 194 -8.44 9.97 1.64
CA SER A 194 -8.71 11.40 1.42
C SER A 194 -9.94 11.90 2.17
N PRO A 195 -10.11 13.22 2.36
CA PRO A 195 -11.33 13.81 2.91
C PRO A 195 -12.58 13.42 2.10
N ASN A 196 -12.47 13.36 0.76
CA ASN A 196 -13.60 13.00 -0.12
C ASN A 196 -14.09 11.57 0.14
N VAL A 197 -13.17 10.61 0.31
CA VAL A 197 -13.51 9.22 0.64
C VAL A 197 -14.22 9.11 2.00
N HIS A 198 -13.79 9.90 2.99
CA HIS A 198 -14.47 9.97 4.28
C HIS A 198 -15.92 10.51 4.18
N MET A 199 -16.16 11.44 3.27
CA MET A 199 -17.50 11.98 3.01
C MET A 199 -18.38 11.05 2.15
N GLY A 200 -17.85 9.92 1.70
CA GLY A 200 -18.56 8.98 0.82
C GLY A 200 -18.74 9.51 -0.61
N LYS A 201 -17.89 10.45 -1.04
CA LYS A 201 -17.83 10.90 -2.42
C LYS A 201 -17.19 9.84 -3.32
N PRO A 202 -17.37 9.92 -4.66
CA PRO A 202 -16.70 9.05 -5.61
C PRO A 202 -15.19 9.03 -5.41
N TYR A 203 -14.61 7.85 -5.49
CA TYR A 203 -13.17 7.63 -5.41
C TYR A 203 -12.53 7.81 -6.78
N GLY A 204 -11.40 8.50 -6.87
CA GLY A 204 -10.61 8.65 -8.10
C GLY A 204 -9.12 8.43 -7.87
N PRO A 205 -8.33 8.44 -8.93
CA PRO A 205 -6.86 8.34 -8.84
C PRO A 205 -6.22 9.38 -7.90
N VAL A 206 -6.81 10.56 -7.78
CA VAL A 206 -6.37 11.63 -6.86
C VAL A 206 -6.41 11.18 -5.39
N ASP A 207 -7.35 10.31 -5.01
CA ASP A 207 -7.47 9.83 -3.64
C ASP A 207 -6.32 8.88 -3.25
N ASP A 208 -5.79 8.12 -4.22
CA ASP A 208 -4.56 7.37 -4.03
C ASP A 208 -3.35 8.31 -3.83
N LEU A 209 -3.27 9.44 -4.55
CA LEU A 209 -2.23 10.44 -4.33
C LEU A 209 -2.36 11.18 -2.98
N PHE A 210 -3.59 11.47 -2.51
CA PHE A 210 -3.80 11.93 -1.13
C PHE A 210 -3.24 10.94 -0.12
N SER A 211 -3.43 9.65 -0.37
CA SER A 211 -2.93 8.59 0.51
C SER A 211 -1.40 8.50 0.48
N VAL A 212 -0.75 8.79 -0.67
CA VAL A 212 0.72 8.97 -0.74
C VAL A 212 1.15 10.16 0.11
N PHE A 213 0.49 11.30 -0.01
CA PHE A 213 0.83 12.49 0.76
C PHE A 213 0.75 12.26 2.27
N TYR A 214 -0.33 11.62 2.74
CA TYR A 214 -0.45 11.27 4.16
C TYR A 214 0.56 10.20 4.59
N SER A 215 0.93 9.28 3.70
CA SER A 215 2.01 8.33 3.95
C SER A 215 3.36 9.03 4.08
N PHE A 216 3.66 9.99 3.19
CA PHE A 216 4.84 10.83 3.28
C PHE A 216 4.91 11.61 4.61
N LEU A 217 3.81 12.24 5.01
CA LEU A 217 3.74 12.92 6.31
C LEU A 217 3.98 11.94 7.46
N LYS A 218 3.32 10.78 7.46
CA LYS A 218 3.52 9.74 8.48
C LYS A 218 4.97 9.28 8.56
N ILE A 219 5.62 9.06 7.42
CA ILE A 219 7.01 8.60 7.34
C ILE A 219 7.97 9.68 7.85
N SER A 220 7.74 10.96 7.52
CA SER A 220 8.60 12.08 7.88
C SER A 220 8.40 12.64 9.29
N THR A 221 7.24 12.39 9.91
CA THR A 221 6.93 12.92 11.25
C THR A 221 6.77 11.83 12.32
N GLY A 222 6.66 10.56 11.89
CA GLY A 222 6.37 9.44 12.78
C GLY A 222 4.89 9.30 13.14
N THR A 223 4.04 10.31 12.89
CA THR A 223 2.61 10.29 13.24
C THR A 223 1.76 11.12 12.27
N LEU A 224 0.45 11.04 12.40
CA LEU A 224 -0.50 11.96 11.79
C LEU A 224 -1.40 12.54 12.87
N PRO A 225 -1.91 13.77 12.72
CA PRO A 225 -2.71 14.44 13.78
C PRO A 225 -3.91 13.64 14.27
N TRP A 226 -4.45 12.77 13.43
CA TRP A 226 -5.63 11.94 13.70
C TRP A 226 -5.34 10.49 14.06
N CYS A 227 -4.06 10.10 14.21
CA CYS A 227 -3.73 8.71 14.60
C CYS A 227 -4.36 8.34 15.95
N GLY A 228 -4.94 7.14 16.03
CA GLY A 228 -5.59 6.64 17.25
C GLY A 228 -7.00 7.21 17.51
N ARG A 229 -7.54 8.05 16.63
CA ARG A 229 -8.90 8.60 16.76
C ARG A 229 -9.95 7.72 16.09
N PHE A 230 -11.20 7.85 16.52
CA PHE A 230 -12.34 7.21 15.85
C PHE A 230 -12.53 7.75 14.43
N LYS A 231 -12.99 6.90 13.52
CA LYS A 231 -13.17 7.23 12.10
C LYS A 231 -13.95 8.52 11.85
N SER A 232 -15.00 8.79 12.62
CA SER A 232 -15.80 10.02 12.52
C SER A 232 -14.98 11.27 12.86
N ILE A 233 -14.12 11.18 13.88
CA ILE A 233 -13.24 12.27 14.28
C ILE A 233 -12.16 12.51 13.22
N VAL A 234 -11.59 11.43 12.68
CA VAL A 234 -10.60 11.53 11.58
C VAL A 234 -11.17 12.25 10.37
N ALA A 235 -12.41 11.94 9.99
CA ALA A 235 -13.10 12.60 8.89
C ALA A 235 -13.20 14.12 9.11
N ILE A 236 -13.66 14.55 10.30
CA ILE A 236 -13.79 15.96 10.67
C ILE A 236 -12.42 16.65 10.68
N GLN A 237 -11.41 16.03 11.32
CA GLN A 237 -10.06 16.60 11.39
C GLN A 237 -9.46 16.83 10.01
N LYS A 238 -9.52 15.85 9.11
CA LYS A 238 -9.01 15.97 7.74
C LYS A 238 -9.69 17.08 6.94
N PHE A 239 -10.94 17.35 7.22
CA PHE A 239 -11.71 18.43 6.58
C PHE A 239 -11.37 19.80 7.13
N CYS A 240 -11.17 19.91 8.46
CA CYS A 240 -11.03 21.19 9.17
C CYS A 240 -9.57 21.62 9.35
N ILE A 241 -8.59 20.69 9.31
CA ILE A 241 -7.20 21.00 9.60
C ILE A 241 -6.62 22.00 8.59
N SER A 242 -5.98 23.05 9.09
CA SER A 242 -5.29 24.00 8.23
C SER A 242 -4.01 23.38 7.60
N PRO A 243 -3.60 23.83 6.41
CA PRO A 243 -2.34 23.39 5.82
C PRO A 243 -1.15 23.59 6.76
N THR A 244 -1.09 24.73 7.46
CA THR A 244 -0.02 25.06 8.40
C THR A 244 0.04 24.10 9.58
N GLU A 245 -1.12 23.72 10.13
CA GLU A 245 -1.20 22.75 11.23
C GLU A 245 -0.82 21.33 10.77
N LEU A 246 -1.24 20.93 9.57
CA LEU A 246 -0.95 19.60 9.03
C LEU A 246 0.53 19.43 8.63
N ILE A 247 1.11 20.43 7.98
CA ILE A 247 2.42 20.35 7.33
C ILE A 247 3.52 20.86 8.28
N GLY A 248 3.21 21.85 9.11
CA GLY A 248 4.19 22.46 10.04
C GLY A 248 5.33 23.18 9.32
N CYS A 249 6.51 23.12 9.87
CA CYS A 249 7.70 23.80 9.34
C CYS A 249 8.38 23.07 8.16
N LYS A 250 7.65 22.37 7.32
CA LYS A 250 8.22 21.72 6.13
C LYS A 250 8.44 22.74 4.99
N PRO A 251 9.31 22.41 4.02
CA PRO A 251 9.55 23.27 2.85
C PRO A 251 8.27 23.62 2.10
N GLU A 252 8.28 24.79 1.43
CA GLU A 252 7.19 25.31 0.61
C GLU A 252 6.68 24.29 -0.44
N THR A 253 7.60 23.48 -0.98
CA THR A 253 7.25 22.40 -1.92
C THR A 253 6.18 21.45 -1.36
N VAL A 254 6.19 21.17 -0.05
CA VAL A 254 5.20 20.27 0.59
C VAL A 254 3.81 20.94 0.62
N TYR A 255 3.77 22.26 0.85
CA TYR A 255 2.53 23.04 0.75
C TYR A 255 1.99 23.04 -0.67
N GLN A 256 2.85 23.25 -1.68
CA GLN A 256 2.45 23.21 -3.09
C GLN A 256 1.83 21.85 -3.48
N ILE A 257 2.43 20.73 -3.02
CA ILE A 257 1.87 19.39 -3.25
C ILE A 257 0.47 19.28 -2.65
N TYR A 258 0.29 19.72 -1.40
CA TYR A 258 -1.00 19.63 -0.71
C TYR A 258 -2.08 20.50 -1.37
N GLU A 259 -1.76 21.75 -1.72
CA GLU A 259 -2.69 22.65 -2.40
C GLU A 259 -3.09 22.13 -3.79
N LYS A 260 -2.12 21.57 -4.55
CA LYS A 260 -2.42 20.90 -5.82
C LYS A 260 -3.40 19.74 -5.63
N LEU A 261 -3.18 18.87 -4.63
CA LEU A 261 -4.11 17.78 -4.32
C LEU A 261 -5.51 18.28 -3.95
N ARG A 262 -5.60 19.36 -3.18
CA ARG A 262 -6.89 19.97 -2.78
C ARG A 262 -7.67 20.59 -3.95
N SER A 263 -6.97 21.05 -4.98
CA SER A 263 -7.58 21.64 -6.19
C SER A 263 -8.13 20.59 -7.16
N LEU A 264 -7.73 19.32 -7.01
CA LEU A 264 -8.13 18.23 -7.91
C LEU A 264 -9.39 17.50 -7.45
N THR A 265 -10.15 17.04 -8.41
CA THR A 265 -11.35 16.21 -8.23
C THR A 265 -11.12 14.77 -8.68
N TYR A 266 -12.08 13.89 -8.45
CA TYR A 266 -11.98 12.46 -8.78
C TYR A 266 -11.91 12.18 -10.30
N ASP A 267 -12.30 13.12 -11.13
CA ASP A 267 -12.36 13.00 -12.59
C ASP A 267 -11.21 13.72 -13.32
N ASP A 268 -10.41 14.50 -12.60
CA ASP A 268 -9.31 15.25 -13.20
C ASP A 268 -8.21 14.32 -13.70
N GLU A 269 -7.59 14.71 -14.82
CA GLU A 269 -6.35 14.09 -15.29
C GLU A 269 -5.19 14.51 -14.37
N LEU A 270 -4.39 13.54 -13.97
CA LEU A 270 -3.31 13.75 -13.02
C LEU A 270 -1.96 13.91 -13.72
N ASP A 271 -1.27 14.98 -13.41
CA ASP A 271 0.13 15.19 -13.77
C ASP A 271 1.04 14.49 -12.74
N TYR A 272 1.27 13.19 -12.95
CA TYR A 272 2.12 12.37 -12.06
C TYR A 272 3.56 12.86 -12.07
N ASP A 273 4.08 13.31 -13.20
CA ASP A 273 5.47 13.74 -13.34
C ASP A 273 5.72 15.00 -12.50
N TRP A 274 4.77 15.92 -12.45
CA TRP A 274 4.81 17.06 -11.55
C TRP A 274 4.95 16.63 -10.07
N PHE A 275 4.16 15.65 -9.61
CA PHE A 275 4.26 15.14 -8.24
C PHE A 275 5.59 14.46 -7.97
N ILE A 276 6.08 13.64 -8.91
CA ILE A 276 7.38 12.97 -8.85
C ILE A 276 8.51 13.99 -8.71
N ASP A 277 8.54 15.02 -9.56
CA ASP A 277 9.56 16.07 -9.55
C ASP A 277 9.53 16.87 -8.25
N LYS A 278 8.33 17.18 -7.73
CA LYS A 278 8.20 17.86 -6.43
C LYS A 278 8.76 17.01 -5.29
N PHE A 279 8.46 15.73 -5.23
CA PHE A 279 9.06 14.87 -4.20
C PHE A 279 10.56 14.69 -4.40
N LYS A 280 11.05 14.52 -5.64
CA LYS A 280 12.49 14.45 -5.93
C LYS A 280 13.22 15.73 -5.51
N SER A 281 12.62 16.90 -5.66
CA SER A 281 13.22 18.17 -5.23
C SER A 281 13.39 18.33 -3.70
N LEU A 282 12.72 17.49 -2.91
CA LEU A 282 12.88 17.42 -1.45
C LEU A 282 14.05 16.53 -1.01
N MET A 283 14.68 15.81 -1.94
CA MET A 283 15.81 14.92 -1.66
C MET A 283 17.14 15.67 -1.65
N ILE A 284 17.20 16.77 -0.92
CA ILE A 284 18.40 17.60 -0.76
C ILE A 284 18.98 17.27 0.61
N SER A 285 19.98 16.38 0.68
CA SER A 285 20.76 16.22 1.91
C SER A 285 22.05 15.41 1.67
N ASP A 286 22.98 15.57 2.57
CA ASP A 286 24.29 14.91 2.59
C ASP A 286 24.21 13.41 2.90
N LEU A 287 23.06 12.93 3.42
CA LEU A 287 22.81 11.51 3.68
C LEU A 287 22.03 10.88 2.52
N SER A 288 22.57 9.82 1.96
CA SER A 288 21.86 9.00 0.98
C SER A 288 20.59 8.42 1.60
N PRO A 289 19.40 8.63 1.01
CA PRO A 289 18.17 7.99 1.50
C PRO A 289 18.30 6.47 1.66
N ILE A 290 19.12 5.85 0.83
CA ILE A 290 19.35 4.41 0.81
C ILE A 290 20.14 3.97 2.06
N GLU A 291 21.10 4.75 2.53
CA GLU A 291 21.89 4.45 3.74
C GLU A 291 20.99 4.45 4.99
N GLU A 292 20.17 5.48 5.18
CA GLU A 292 19.22 5.56 6.30
C GLU A 292 18.25 4.36 6.31
N ILE A 293 17.80 3.93 5.11
CA ILE A 293 16.94 2.76 4.99
C ILE A 293 17.71 1.47 5.33
N PHE A 294 18.96 1.35 4.89
CA PHE A 294 19.78 0.15 5.16
C PHE A 294 20.07 -0.03 6.64
N GLU A 295 20.29 1.02 7.38
CA GLU A 295 20.43 0.96 8.84
C GLU A 295 19.18 0.36 9.49
N SER A 296 17.99 0.70 9.01
CA SER A 296 16.73 0.15 9.52
C SER A 296 16.49 -1.35 9.23
N PHE A 297 17.30 -1.98 8.33
CA PHE A 297 17.25 -3.44 8.15
C PHE A 297 18.01 -4.21 9.25
N THR A 298 18.97 -3.58 9.87
CA THR A 298 19.86 -4.21 10.88
C THR A 298 19.39 -3.98 12.32
N ALA A 299 18.51 -2.99 12.52
CA ALA A 299 17.85 -2.72 13.79
C ALA A 299 16.64 -3.66 13.99
#